data_21aec91963a90f650de655cb34928c8f
#
_entry.id   21aec91963a90f650de655cb34928c8f
#
_cell.length_a   1.000
_cell.length_b   1.000
_cell.length_c   1.000
_cell.angle_alpha   90.00
_cell.angle_beta   90.00
_cell.angle_gamma   90.00
#
_symmetry.space_group_name_H-M   'P 1'
#
loop_
_entity.id
_entity.type
_entity.pdbx_description
1 polymer ?
#
loop_
_entity_poly.entity_id
_entity_poly.type
_entity_poly.pdbx_seq_one_letter_code
_entity_poly.pdbx_strand_id
1 'polypeptide(L)'
;MRYEPLSLSARGEGSGGGRRRSSPVLAAMALASVLALTATGCGSGDPEANAQASASSPSEGDGKITIPDDIRDELKEHGIDIDKWKNGDWKNWDRDDWLREAQDYINPIIEGLWDPERMREAQDPDRGVQDSDLSGDQGVTDPEPAPVDARAVSPTYHDKVPVAGKVFFDSPEGTMVCSATVVEDPANPGRSNMVWTAGHCVHAGRSGGWYRNIAFVPSYNDRALSAAELAGATEDEVAPYGVWWADWARTSDQWIAQGGPTGGAGAPYDFAVIHVTPEEGGTGKSLEETVGSALPVNFAAPAVPRVETITASGYPAAAPFDGETLYQCQDRPGRLSINASDPTMYRIGCTMTGGSSGGGWVAGADGEPALVSNTSIGPVNAGWLAGPRLGEVAEGVYDSVSQKFAGQ
;
A
#
# COMPACT_ATOMS: atom_id res chain seq x y z
N MET A 1 62.72 2.36 -16.68
CA MET A 1 62.74 3.49 -17.66
C MET A 1 61.79 4.55 -17.09
N ARG A 2 62.38 5.68 -16.70
CA ARG A 2 61.67 6.87 -16.22
C ARG A 2 61.19 7.67 -17.46
N TYR A 3 60.00 8.26 -17.38
CA TYR A 3 59.73 9.54 -18.04
C TYR A 3 58.76 10.34 -17.21
N GLU A 4 59.19 11.50 -16.81
CA GLU A 4 58.52 12.59 -16.11
C GLU A 4 57.97 13.64 -17.10
N PRO A 5 57.30 14.73 -16.67
CA PRO A 5 56.09 15.30 -17.27
C PRO A 5 56.34 16.58 -18.10
N LEU A 6 55.32 17.08 -18.76
CA LEU A 6 55.33 18.43 -19.34
C LEU A 6 54.09 19.22 -18.85
N SER A 7 54.41 20.23 -18.10
CA SER A 7 53.55 21.38 -17.77
C SER A 7 53.53 22.38 -18.93
N LEU A 8 52.40 23.01 -19.20
CA LEU A 8 52.36 24.32 -19.83
C LEU A 8 51.17 25.14 -19.37
N SER A 9 51.53 26.25 -18.73
CA SER A 9 50.71 27.38 -18.32
C SER A 9 50.52 28.36 -19.50
N ALA A 10 49.35 28.97 -19.66
CA ALA A 10 49.22 30.30 -20.22
C ALA A 10 47.95 31.03 -19.75
N ARG A 11 48.21 32.20 -19.26
CA ARG A 11 47.27 33.21 -18.83
C ARG A 11 46.53 33.88 -20.02
N GLY A 12 45.38 34.47 -19.73
CA GLY A 12 44.74 35.44 -20.63
C GLY A 12 43.64 36.22 -19.85
N GLU A 13 43.96 37.40 -19.40
CA GLU A 13 43.06 38.39 -18.84
C GLU A 13 42.22 39.05 -19.95
N GLY A 14 41.00 39.47 -19.63
CA GLY A 14 40.16 40.32 -20.50
C GLY A 14 38.91 40.82 -19.81
N SER A 15 39.00 42.03 -19.31
CA SER A 15 38.03 42.89 -18.62
C SER A 15 36.93 43.45 -19.55
N GLY A 16 35.80 43.82 -18.94
CA GLY A 16 34.80 44.80 -19.47
C GLY A 16 33.37 44.31 -19.20
N GLY A 17 32.60 44.85 -18.29
CA GLY A 17 32.13 46.20 -18.18
C GLY A 17 30.62 46.25 -18.41
N GLY A 18 29.85 46.35 -17.31
CA GLY A 18 28.71 47.20 -17.19
C GLY A 18 27.35 46.86 -17.81
N ARG A 19 26.36 46.59 -17.02
CA ARG A 19 25.20 47.44 -16.76
C ARG A 19 24.11 46.75 -15.96
N ARG A 20 23.85 47.30 -14.81
CA ARG A 20 22.66 47.05 -13.99
C ARG A 20 21.39 47.43 -14.75
N ARG A 21 20.37 46.62 -14.73
CA ARG A 21 18.97 47.04 -14.76
C ARG A 21 18.19 46.26 -13.72
N SER A 22 17.66 47.03 -12.80
CA SER A 22 16.81 46.66 -11.67
C SER A 22 15.35 46.50 -12.11
N SER A 23 14.66 45.56 -11.42
CA SER A 23 13.27 45.64 -10.92
C SER A 23 12.14 45.22 -11.84
N PRO A 24 10.95 44.89 -11.28
CA PRO A 24 10.57 44.73 -9.88
C PRO A 24 9.88 43.42 -9.53
N VAL A 25 9.94 43.12 -8.24
CA VAL A 25 9.16 42.15 -7.49
C VAL A 25 7.69 42.55 -7.50
N LEU A 26 6.80 41.67 -7.89
CA LEU A 26 5.36 41.76 -7.61
C LEU A 26 5.04 40.70 -6.55
N ALA A 27 4.89 41.12 -5.33
CA ALA A 27 4.33 40.36 -4.24
C ALA A 27 2.80 40.30 -4.42
N ALA A 28 2.26 39.12 -4.57
CA ALA A 28 0.83 38.89 -4.44
C ALA A 28 0.57 38.38 -3.00
N MET A 29 -0.05 39.25 -2.21
CA MET A 29 -0.61 38.88 -0.90
C MET A 29 -1.93 38.16 -1.11
N ALA A 30 -2.04 36.96 -0.62
CA ALA A 30 -3.32 36.30 -0.41
C ALA A 30 -3.84 36.65 0.98
N LEU A 31 -4.99 37.31 1.01
CA LEU A 31 -5.75 37.65 2.21
C LEU A 31 -6.54 36.45 2.68
N ALA A 32 -6.21 35.94 3.84
CA ALA A 32 -7.04 35.04 4.60
C ALA A 32 -8.14 35.81 5.32
N SER A 33 -9.41 35.55 4.97
CA SER A 33 -10.58 36.15 5.63
C SER A 33 -11.06 35.19 6.72
N VAL A 34 -10.78 35.49 7.97
CA VAL A 34 -11.40 34.88 9.13
C VAL A 34 -12.73 35.62 9.40
N LEU A 35 -13.86 34.94 9.25
CA LEU A 35 -15.15 35.40 9.74
C LEU A 35 -15.40 34.79 11.13
N ALA A 36 -15.23 35.61 12.16
CA ALA A 36 -15.75 35.34 13.47
C ALA A 36 -17.16 35.93 13.59
N LEU A 37 -18.15 35.08 13.78
CA LEU A 37 -19.53 35.50 14.16
C LEU A 37 -19.69 35.29 15.65
N THR A 38 -19.64 36.44 16.37
CA THR A 38 -20.11 36.55 17.74
C THR A 38 -21.59 36.92 17.73
N ALA A 39 -22.43 36.05 18.28
CA ALA A 39 -23.78 36.41 18.65
C ALA A 39 -23.91 36.39 20.17
N THR A 40 -24.00 37.58 20.75
CA THR A 40 -24.43 37.81 22.14
C THR A 40 -25.95 37.90 22.19
N GLY A 41 -26.55 37.07 23.05
CA GLY A 41 -27.95 37.15 23.41
C GLY A 41 -28.13 36.80 24.85
N CYS A 42 -28.33 37.83 25.71
CA CYS A 42 -28.72 37.64 27.09
C CYS A 42 -30.21 37.26 27.23
N GLY A 43 -30.53 36.34 28.12
CA GLY A 43 -31.90 36.03 28.56
C GLY A 43 -31.87 35.11 29.76
N SER A 44 -32.16 35.70 30.90
CA SER A 44 -32.25 35.09 32.26
C SER A 44 -33.43 34.16 32.44
N GLY A 45 -33.24 33.07 33.19
CA GLY A 45 -34.35 32.25 33.74
C GLY A 45 -33.92 30.84 34.16
N ASP A 46 -33.54 30.66 35.44
CA ASP A 46 -33.56 29.35 36.12
C ASP A 46 -35.01 28.95 36.46
N PRO A 47 -35.39 27.67 36.69
CA PRO A 47 -34.69 26.68 37.50
C PRO A 47 -34.79 25.19 37.08
N GLU A 48 -33.87 24.38 37.62
CA GLU A 48 -33.94 22.96 37.96
C GLU A 48 -34.78 21.99 37.08
N ALA A 49 -34.10 21.09 36.38
CA ALA A 49 -34.58 19.72 36.14
C ALA A 49 -33.42 18.75 35.99
N ASN A 50 -33.35 17.91 36.96
CA ASN A 50 -32.67 16.65 37.14
C ASN A 50 -32.62 15.84 35.82
N ALA A 51 -31.44 15.68 35.21
CA ALA A 51 -31.23 14.73 34.12
C ALA A 51 -30.33 13.61 34.64
N GLN A 52 -30.99 12.54 35.04
CA GLN A 52 -30.42 11.23 35.27
C GLN A 52 -29.80 10.75 33.94
N ALA A 53 -28.50 10.58 33.94
CA ALA A 53 -27.81 9.85 32.88
C ALA A 53 -28.24 8.37 32.96
N SER A 54 -29.12 7.97 32.08
CA SER A 54 -29.39 6.57 31.79
C SER A 54 -28.23 6.03 31.00
N ALA A 55 -27.36 5.26 31.64
CA ALA A 55 -26.46 4.36 31.00
C ALA A 55 -27.30 3.30 30.27
N SER A 56 -27.48 3.42 28.97
CA SER A 56 -27.99 2.35 28.14
C SER A 56 -26.89 1.31 27.97
N SER A 57 -27.12 0.15 28.56
CA SER A 57 -26.35 -1.07 28.30
C SER A 57 -26.35 -1.37 26.80
N PRO A 58 -25.24 -1.90 26.22
CA PRO A 58 -25.25 -2.36 24.85
C PRO A 58 -26.24 -3.54 24.75
N SER A 59 -27.22 -3.39 23.89
CA SER A 59 -28.06 -4.51 23.48
C SER A 59 -27.20 -5.45 22.63
N GLU A 60 -27.18 -6.72 22.99
CA GLU A 60 -26.82 -7.82 22.12
C GLU A 60 -27.68 -7.73 20.87
N GLY A 61 -27.11 -7.26 19.77
CA GLY A 61 -27.74 -7.19 18.46
C GLY A 61 -26.84 -7.85 17.44
N ASP A 62 -27.39 -8.77 16.70
CA ASP A 62 -26.86 -9.50 15.53
C ASP A 62 -25.66 -8.80 14.89
N GLY A 63 -24.55 -9.53 14.76
CA GLY A 63 -23.24 -9.05 14.28
C GLY A 63 -23.20 -8.61 12.83
N LYS A 64 -24.05 -7.64 12.44
CA LYS A 64 -23.90 -6.88 11.20
C LYS A 64 -22.91 -5.76 11.46
N ILE A 65 -21.74 -5.85 10.85
CA ILE A 65 -20.82 -4.72 10.78
C ILE A 65 -21.56 -3.58 10.09
N THR A 66 -21.94 -2.59 10.86
CA THR A 66 -22.69 -1.44 10.38
C THR A 66 -21.65 -0.40 9.97
N ILE A 67 -21.63 -0.03 8.70
CA ILE A 67 -20.87 1.15 8.25
C ILE A 67 -21.30 2.33 9.13
N PRO A 68 -20.36 3.04 9.78
CA PRO A 68 -20.68 4.21 10.58
C PRO A 68 -21.59 5.20 9.82
N ASP A 69 -22.51 5.85 10.51
CA ASP A 69 -23.54 6.68 9.86
C ASP A 69 -22.92 7.89 9.13
N ASP A 70 -21.80 8.42 9.64
CA ASP A 70 -21.02 9.49 9.00
C ASP A 70 -20.42 9.05 7.66
N ILE A 71 -19.85 7.84 7.60
CA ILE A 71 -19.35 7.24 6.35
C ILE A 71 -20.49 6.93 5.39
N ARG A 72 -21.63 6.47 5.88
CA ARG A 72 -22.82 6.20 5.07
C ARG A 72 -23.36 7.48 4.44
N ASP A 73 -23.37 8.58 5.19
CA ASP A 73 -23.86 9.88 4.70
C ASP A 73 -22.87 10.47 3.69
N GLU A 74 -21.56 10.33 3.89
CA GLU A 74 -20.53 10.75 2.94
C GLU A 74 -20.66 9.97 1.61
N LEU A 75 -20.78 8.63 1.67
CA LEU A 75 -21.02 7.82 0.49
C LEU A 75 -22.31 8.23 -0.27
N LYS A 76 -23.37 8.56 0.48
CA LYS A 76 -24.64 8.99 -0.09
C LYS A 76 -24.57 10.38 -0.73
N GLU A 77 -23.83 11.32 -0.14
CA GLU A 77 -23.58 12.64 -0.73
C GLU A 77 -22.85 12.51 -2.08
N HIS A 78 -22.00 11.49 -2.22
CA HIS A 78 -21.34 11.15 -3.47
C HIS A 78 -22.16 10.24 -4.38
N GLY A 79 -23.42 9.96 -4.06
CA GLY A 79 -24.35 9.19 -4.90
C GLY A 79 -24.18 7.67 -4.82
N ILE A 80 -23.40 7.18 -3.85
CA ILE A 80 -23.22 5.74 -3.60
C ILE A 80 -24.33 5.27 -2.64
N ASP A 81 -25.18 4.40 -3.14
CA ASP A 81 -26.22 3.70 -2.38
C ASP A 81 -25.65 2.32 -1.99
N ILE A 82 -25.36 2.13 -0.72
CA ILE A 82 -24.73 0.91 -0.20
C ILE A 82 -25.55 -0.35 -0.51
N ASP A 83 -26.88 -0.26 -0.45
CA ASP A 83 -27.74 -1.40 -0.74
C ASP A 83 -27.68 -1.77 -2.22
N LYS A 84 -27.58 -0.78 -3.10
CA LYS A 84 -27.36 -1.03 -4.53
C LYS A 84 -25.94 -1.51 -4.81
N TRP A 85 -24.95 -0.96 -4.10
CA TRP A 85 -23.57 -1.39 -4.20
C TRP A 85 -23.46 -2.89 -3.90
N LYS A 86 -23.97 -3.35 -2.75
CA LYS A 86 -24.03 -4.77 -2.38
C LYS A 86 -24.75 -5.65 -3.42
N ASN A 87 -25.69 -5.09 -4.16
CA ASN A 87 -26.42 -5.78 -5.22
C ASN A 87 -25.78 -5.68 -6.62
N GLY A 88 -24.50 -5.26 -6.71
CA GLY A 88 -23.71 -5.26 -7.93
C GLY A 88 -23.53 -3.91 -8.61
N ASP A 89 -24.01 -2.81 -8.03
CA ASP A 89 -23.81 -1.45 -8.59
C ASP A 89 -22.32 -1.05 -8.60
N TRP A 90 -21.50 -1.73 -7.78
CA TRP A 90 -20.03 -1.59 -7.76
C TRP A 90 -19.36 -1.95 -9.09
N LYS A 91 -20.05 -2.69 -9.97
CA LYS A 91 -19.56 -3.03 -11.31
C LYS A 91 -19.64 -1.88 -12.30
N ASN A 92 -20.28 -0.77 -11.94
CA ASN A 92 -20.41 0.40 -12.80
C ASN A 92 -19.20 1.33 -12.62
N TRP A 93 -18.14 1.07 -13.38
CA TRP A 93 -16.85 1.79 -13.30
C TRP A 93 -16.90 3.20 -13.91
N ASP A 94 -17.86 3.48 -14.78
CA ASP A 94 -17.99 4.79 -15.45
C ASP A 94 -18.59 5.88 -14.54
N ARG A 95 -19.15 5.48 -13.41
CA ARG A 95 -19.95 6.37 -12.55
C ARG A 95 -19.13 7.22 -11.59
N ASP A 96 -17.89 6.85 -11.34
CA ASP A 96 -17.14 7.30 -10.17
C ASP A 96 -15.87 8.09 -10.54
N ASP A 97 -15.98 8.98 -11.52
CA ASP A 97 -14.86 9.87 -11.92
C ASP A 97 -14.31 10.68 -10.75
N TRP A 98 -15.14 11.00 -9.75
CA TRP A 98 -14.74 11.72 -8.54
C TRP A 98 -13.84 10.89 -7.60
N LEU A 99 -14.00 9.54 -7.59
CA LEU A 99 -13.12 8.64 -6.80
C LEU A 99 -11.70 8.56 -7.38
N ARG A 100 -11.53 8.92 -8.64
CA ARG A 100 -10.24 8.74 -9.32
C ARG A 100 -9.11 9.52 -8.67
N GLU A 101 -9.40 10.73 -8.20
CA GLU A 101 -8.41 11.65 -7.63
C GLU A 101 -8.52 11.77 -6.11
N ALA A 102 -9.44 11.02 -5.48
CA ALA A 102 -9.55 11.00 -4.03
C ALA A 102 -8.27 10.42 -3.40
N GLN A 103 -7.80 11.02 -2.32
CA GLN A 103 -6.61 10.55 -1.60
C GLN A 103 -6.87 9.28 -0.81
N ASP A 104 -8.11 9.09 -0.37
CA ASP A 104 -8.56 7.98 0.46
C ASP A 104 -9.77 7.30 -0.19
N TYR A 105 -9.96 6.04 0.11
CA TYR A 105 -11.08 5.26 -0.38
C TYR A 105 -11.80 4.51 0.75
N ILE A 106 -13.10 4.58 0.75
CA ILE A 106 -14.01 3.82 1.60
C ILE A 106 -14.53 2.62 0.81
N ASN A 107 -14.32 1.42 1.33
CA ASN A 107 -14.68 0.18 0.67
C ASN A 107 -15.84 -0.50 1.40
N PRO A 108 -17.07 -0.50 0.85
CA PRO A 108 -18.20 -1.17 1.47
C PRO A 108 -18.02 -2.70 1.52
N ILE A 109 -18.35 -3.31 2.64
CA ILE A 109 -18.24 -4.76 2.86
C ILE A 109 -19.40 -5.48 2.19
N ILE A 110 -19.12 -6.54 1.44
CA ILE A 110 -20.09 -7.46 0.84
C ILE A 110 -19.80 -8.86 1.36
N GLU A 111 -20.51 -9.25 2.42
CA GLU A 111 -20.35 -10.55 3.08
C GLU A 111 -20.46 -11.71 2.09
N GLY A 112 -19.52 -12.68 2.15
CA GLY A 112 -19.49 -13.88 1.29
C GLY A 112 -19.14 -13.59 -0.19
N LEU A 113 -18.68 -12.38 -0.53
CA LEU A 113 -18.23 -12.10 -1.89
C LEU A 113 -16.92 -12.85 -2.20
N TRP A 114 -16.02 -12.94 -1.23
CA TRP A 114 -14.73 -13.60 -1.34
C TRP A 114 -14.80 -15.04 -0.87
N ASP A 115 -15.49 -15.88 -1.64
CA ASP A 115 -15.46 -17.32 -1.43
C ASP A 115 -14.17 -17.95 -2.02
N PRO A 116 -13.83 -19.20 -1.64
CA PRO A 116 -12.62 -19.88 -2.13
C PRO A 116 -12.55 -20.03 -3.65
N GLU A 117 -13.67 -20.16 -4.36
CA GLU A 117 -13.69 -20.27 -5.83
C GLU A 117 -13.26 -18.94 -6.46
N ARG A 118 -13.87 -17.83 -6.03
CA ARG A 118 -13.52 -16.50 -6.50
C ARG A 118 -12.08 -16.12 -6.17
N MET A 119 -11.58 -16.47 -4.98
CA MET A 119 -10.18 -16.24 -4.61
C MET A 119 -9.19 -16.95 -5.55
N ARG A 120 -9.50 -18.17 -5.98
CA ARG A 120 -8.65 -18.93 -6.92
C ARG A 120 -8.72 -18.40 -8.36
N GLU A 121 -9.81 -17.78 -8.74
CA GLU A 121 -9.99 -17.19 -10.08
C GLU A 121 -9.33 -15.82 -10.24
N ALA A 122 -8.89 -15.23 -9.13
CA ALA A 122 -8.24 -13.92 -9.13
C ALA A 122 -6.89 -13.98 -9.88
N GLN A 123 -6.69 -13.01 -10.78
CA GLN A 123 -5.51 -12.91 -11.64
C GLN A 123 -4.55 -11.85 -11.11
N ASP A 124 -3.28 -11.95 -11.49
CA ASP A 124 -2.33 -10.89 -11.16
C ASP A 124 -2.59 -9.65 -12.04
N PRO A 125 -2.52 -8.43 -11.46
CA PRO A 125 -2.71 -7.19 -12.22
C PRO A 125 -1.45 -6.76 -12.95
N ASP A 126 -0.32 -7.42 -12.72
CA ASP A 126 1.00 -6.92 -13.06
C ASP A 126 1.30 -7.03 -14.55
N ARG A 127 1.91 -5.99 -15.07
CA ARG A 127 2.50 -5.98 -16.40
C ARG A 127 3.99 -5.76 -16.25
N GLY A 128 4.77 -6.74 -16.66
CA GLY A 128 6.23 -6.68 -16.58
C GLY A 128 6.80 -5.44 -17.28
N VAL A 129 7.78 -4.82 -16.64
CA VAL A 129 8.48 -3.65 -17.15
C VAL A 129 9.35 -4.03 -18.33
N GLN A 130 9.33 -3.21 -19.38
CA GLN A 130 10.25 -3.33 -20.52
C GLN A 130 11.49 -2.46 -20.28
N ASP A 131 12.61 -2.78 -20.92
CA ASP A 131 13.82 -1.94 -20.88
C ASP A 131 13.55 -0.50 -21.30
N SER A 132 12.62 -0.30 -22.25
CA SER A 132 12.18 1.02 -22.68
C SER A 132 11.53 1.85 -21.59
N ASP A 133 10.86 1.21 -20.63
CA ASP A 133 10.20 1.89 -19.51
C ASP A 133 11.22 2.38 -18.48
N LEU A 134 12.42 1.77 -18.48
CA LEU A 134 13.55 2.11 -17.63
C LEU A 134 14.57 3.04 -18.30
N SER A 135 14.37 3.42 -19.56
CA SER A 135 15.33 4.14 -20.41
C SER A 135 15.22 5.68 -20.34
N GLY A 136 14.75 6.24 -19.24
CA GLY A 136 14.62 7.69 -19.07
C GLY A 136 15.92 8.38 -18.64
N ASP A 137 15.81 9.65 -18.19
CA ASP A 137 16.89 10.40 -17.53
C ASP A 137 17.08 9.84 -16.09
N GLN A 138 17.60 8.64 -16.06
CA GLN A 138 17.76 7.84 -14.85
C GLN A 138 18.90 8.40 -14.00
N GLY A 139 18.68 8.47 -12.71
CA GLY A 139 19.73 8.74 -11.74
C GLY A 139 20.72 7.58 -11.61
N VAL A 140 21.09 7.22 -10.40
CA VAL A 140 22.04 6.13 -10.15
C VAL A 140 21.32 4.78 -10.18
N THR A 141 21.64 3.96 -11.18
CA THR A 141 21.19 2.56 -11.31
C THR A 141 22.40 1.64 -11.28
N ASP A 142 22.36 0.61 -10.44
CA ASP A 142 23.40 -0.42 -10.40
C ASP A 142 23.16 -1.46 -11.50
N PRO A 143 24.15 -2.29 -11.87
CA PRO A 143 23.97 -3.40 -12.78
C PRO A 143 22.80 -4.30 -12.36
N GLU A 144 22.14 -4.92 -13.32
CA GLU A 144 21.07 -5.87 -13.04
C GLU A 144 21.57 -7.04 -12.19
N PRO A 145 20.87 -7.38 -11.10
CA PRO A 145 21.26 -8.50 -10.26
C PRO A 145 21.07 -9.83 -10.98
N ALA A 146 21.86 -10.81 -10.64
CA ALA A 146 21.61 -12.18 -11.09
C ALA A 146 20.28 -12.69 -10.55
N PRO A 147 19.50 -13.45 -11.32
CA PRO A 147 18.26 -14.05 -10.82
C PRO A 147 18.51 -14.93 -9.58
N VAL A 148 17.66 -14.80 -8.58
CA VAL A 148 17.61 -15.64 -7.39
C VAL A 148 16.30 -16.41 -7.44
N ASP A 149 16.38 -17.74 -7.39
CA ASP A 149 15.21 -18.61 -7.41
C ASP A 149 14.34 -18.38 -6.17
N ALA A 150 13.05 -18.08 -6.39
CA ALA A 150 12.07 -18.00 -5.34
C ALA A 150 11.91 -19.36 -4.65
N ARG A 151 11.87 -19.35 -3.32
CA ARG A 151 11.74 -20.54 -2.50
C ARG A 151 10.39 -20.57 -1.82
N ALA A 152 9.66 -21.66 -1.97
CA ALA A 152 8.42 -21.86 -1.25
C ALA A 152 8.68 -21.86 0.27
N VAL A 153 7.85 -21.13 0.98
CA VAL A 153 7.84 -21.16 2.45
C VAL A 153 7.23 -22.49 2.89
N SER A 154 7.88 -23.15 3.85
CA SER A 154 7.33 -24.40 4.40
C SER A 154 6.02 -24.11 5.14
N PRO A 155 4.96 -24.92 4.98
CA PRO A 155 3.76 -24.80 5.79
C PRO A 155 4.07 -25.20 7.26
N THR A 156 3.38 -24.69 8.28
CA THR A 156 2.32 -23.68 8.17
C THR A 156 2.92 -22.29 8.02
N TYR A 157 2.33 -21.46 7.17
CA TYR A 157 2.88 -20.11 6.90
C TYR A 157 2.78 -19.22 8.11
N HIS A 158 1.70 -19.35 8.88
CA HIS A 158 1.50 -18.63 10.12
C HIS A 158 2.65 -18.82 11.13
N ASP A 159 3.23 -20.01 11.21
CA ASP A 159 4.37 -20.28 12.11
C ASP A 159 5.69 -19.66 11.61
N LYS A 160 5.77 -19.26 10.34
CA LYS A 160 7.00 -18.81 9.69
C LYS A 160 6.97 -17.33 9.34
N VAL A 161 5.87 -16.88 8.76
CA VAL A 161 5.68 -15.51 8.25
C VAL A 161 4.24 -15.06 8.55
N PRO A 162 3.84 -14.99 9.83
CA PRO A 162 2.44 -14.73 10.24
C PRO A 162 1.88 -13.43 9.68
N VAL A 163 2.74 -12.48 9.39
CA VAL A 163 2.39 -11.15 8.86
C VAL A 163 2.07 -11.14 7.37
N ALA A 164 2.42 -12.19 6.61
CA ALA A 164 2.17 -12.23 5.18
C ALA A 164 0.76 -12.71 4.85
N GLY A 165 0.18 -12.16 3.78
CA GLY A 165 -1.12 -12.57 3.26
C GLY A 165 -1.35 -12.10 1.84
N LYS A 166 -2.53 -12.41 1.30
CA LYS A 166 -2.98 -11.99 -0.03
C LYS A 166 -4.00 -10.85 0.10
N VAL A 167 -3.95 -9.93 -0.85
CA VAL A 167 -5.01 -8.94 -1.07
C VAL A 167 -5.75 -9.30 -2.34
N PHE A 168 -7.06 -9.39 -2.25
CA PHE A 168 -7.98 -9.58 -3.36
C PHE A 168 -8.75 -8.30 -3.62
N PHE A 169 -9.04 -7.99 -4.87
CA PHE A 169 -9.78 -6.80 -5.23
C PHE A 169 -10.40 -6.92 -6.62
N ASP A 170 -11.39 -6.07 -6.90
CA ASP A 170 -11.97 -5.94 -8.22
C ASP A 170 -11.43 -4.71 -8.94
N SER A 171 -11.04 -4.92 -10.19
CA SER A 171 -10.67 -3.89 -11.15
C SER A 171 -11.67 -3.85 -12.32
N PRO A 172 -11.64 -2.85 -13.21
CA PRO A 172 -12.41 -2.86 -14.45
C PRO A 172 -12.11 -4.07 -15.35
N GLU A 173 -10.96 -4.69 -15.18
CA GLU A 173 -10.47 -5.83 -15.99
C GLU A 173 -10.85 -7.18 -15.37
N GLY A 174 -11.33 -7.20 -14.14
CA GLY A 174 -11.78 -8.40 -13.42
C GLY A 174 -11.29 -8.48 -11.99
N THR A 175 -11.40 -9.67 -11.41
CA THR A 175 -10.94 -10.00 -10.06
C THR A 175 -9.44 -10.20 -10.04
N MET A 176 -8.74 -9.48 -9.17
CA MET A 176 -7.28 -9.41 -9.11
C MET A 176 -6.73 -9.80 -7.75
N VAL A 177 -5.44 -10.10 -7.70
CA VAL A 177 -4.71 -10.50 -6.50
C VAL A 177 -3.35 -9.81 -6.40
N CYS A 178 -3.00 -9.43 -5.18
CA CYS A 178 -1.69 -8.97 -4.75
C CYS A 178 -1.27 -9.67 -3.46
N SER A 179 -0.11 -9.35 -2.97
CA SER A 179 0.41 -9.72 -1.65
C SER A 179 0.41 -8.53 -0.71
N ALA A 180 0.42 -8.78 0.60
CA ALA A 180 0.48 -7.73 1.59
C ALA A 180 1.09 -8.19 2.92
N THR A 181 1.29 -7.25 3.84
CA THR A 181 1.98 -7.49 5.11
C THR A 181 1.29 -6.75 6.25
N VAL A 182 0.98 -7.45 7.34
CA VAL A 182 0.47 -6.82 8.58
C VAL A 182 1.57 -5.97 9.19
N VAL A 183 1.26 -4.71 9.48
CA VAL A 183 2.20 -3.76 10.08
C VAL A 183 1.69 -3.24 11.41
N GLU A 184 2.61 -2.84 12.29
CA GLU A 184 2.26 -2.22 13.57
C GLU A 184 1.42 -0.96 13.37
N ASP A 185 0.62 -0.61 14.37
CA ASP A 185 -0.11 0.67 14.42
C ASP A 185 0.34 1.45 15.66
N PRO A 186 1.08 2.55 15.51
CA PRO A 186 1.56 3.33 16.65
C PRO A 186 0.43 3.97 17.46
N ALA A 187 -0.74 4.20 16.87
CA ALA A 187 -1.91 4.72 17.59
C ALA A 187 -2.66 3.63 18.38
N ASN A 188 -2.50 2.34 17.99
CA ASN A 188 -3.13 1.18 18.64
C ASN A 188 -2.09 0.06 18.86
N PRO A 189 -1.07 0.27 19.71
CA PRO A 189 0.04 -0.68 19.89
C PRO A 189 -0.44 -2.07 20.34
N GLY A 190 -0.01 -3.12 19.61
CA GLY A 190 -0.38 -4.51 19.88
C GLY A 190 -1.79 -4.88 19.42
N ARG A 191 -2.49 -3.96 18.74
CA ARG A 191 -3.86 -4.13 18.26
C ARG A 191 -4.07 -3.56 16.86
N SER A 192 -3.06 -3.69 16.02
CA SER A 192 -3.11 -3.17 14.66
C SER A 192 -4.17 -3.87 13.79
N ASN A 193 -4.85 -3.06 12.99
CA ASN A 193 -5.66 -3.46 11.84
C ASN A 193 -5.08 -2.88 10.54
N MET A 194 -3.79 -2.56 10.53
CA MET A 194 -3.13 -1.96 9.38
C MET A 194 -2.39 -3.00 8.55
N VAL A 195 -2.56 -2.93 7.23
CA VAL A 195 -1.91 -3.79 6.25
C VAL A 195 -1.21 -2.95 5.21
N TRP A 196 0.05 -3.25 4.95
CA TRP A 196 0.88 -2.63 3.91
C TRP A 196 0.81 -3.40 2.61
N THR A 197 0.63 -2.70 1.49
CA THR A 197 0.67 -3.28 0.14
C THR A 197 1.23 -2.25 -0.87
N ALA A 198 1.19 -2.55 -2.17
CA ALA A 198 1.57 -1.59 -3.21
C ALA A 198 0.40 -0.65 -3.55
N GLY A 199 0.72 0.53 -4.05
CA GLY A 199 -0.27 1.50 -4.51
C GLY A 199 -1.11 0.96 -5.67
N HIS A 200 -0.47 0.25 -6.61
CA HIS A 200 -1.16 -0.38 -7.74
C HIS A 200 -2.07 -1.57 -7.35
N CYS A 201 -2.04 -2.03 -6.11
CA CYS A 201 -2.97 -3.03 -5.60
C CYS A 201 -4.27 -2.43 -5.07
N VAL A 202 -4.35 -1.10 -4.95
CA VAL A 202 -5.53 -0.39 -4.46
C VAL A 202 -6.03 0.68 -5.44
N HIS A 203 -5.15 1.21 -6.30
CA HIS A 203 -5.45 2.33 -7.21
C HIS A 203 -4.71 2.19 -8.54
N ALA A 204 -5.40 2.36 -9.66
CA ALA A 204 -4.85 2.21 -11.02
C ALA A 204 -3.88 3.32 -11.48
N GLY A 205 -3.49 4.23 -10.59
CA GLY A 205 -2.63 5.36 -10.92
C GLY A 205 -3.34 6.44 -11.75
N ARG A 206 -2.58 7.21 -12.52
CA ARG A 206 -3.08 8.41 -13.22
C ARG A 206 -4.18 8.15 -14.26
N SER A 207 -4.30 6.93 -14.75
CA SER A 207 -5.25 6.59 -15.83
C SER A 207 -6.52 5.91 -15.32
N GLY A 208 -6.61 5.66 -14.01
CA GLY A 208 -7.73 4.98 -13.39
C GLY A 208 -8.13 5.58 -12.06
N GLY A 209 -8.82 4.81 -11.26
CA GLY A 209 -9.28 5.18 -9.93
C GLY A 209 -9.02 4.07 -8.92
N TRP A 210 -9.69 4.16 -7.79
CA TRP A 210 -9.63 3.16 -6.73
C TRP A 210 -10.28 1.84 -7.19
N TYR A 211 -9.61 0.73 -6.85
CA TYR A 211 -10.19 -0.60 -6.97
C TYR A 211 -11.24 -0.83 -5.89
N ARG A 212 -12.04 -1.88 -6.04
CA ARG A 212 -13.22 -2.14 -5.20
C ARG A 212 -13.15 -3.50 -4.57
N ASN A 213 -13.97 -3.69 -3.52
CA ASN A 213 -14.10 -4.96 -2.82
C ASN A 213 -12.74 -5.50 -2.32
N ILE A 214 -11.89 -4.58 -1.85
CA ILE A 214 -10.54 -4.92 -1.38
C ILE A 214 -10.66 -5.70 -0.08
N ALA A 215 -10.09 -6.90 -0.05
CA ALA A 215 -10.02 -7.74 1.15
C ALA A 215 -8.63 -8.35 1.32
N PHE A 216 -8.21 -8.51 2.55
CA PHE A 216 -6.95 -9.12 2.95
C PHE A 216 -7.20 -10.48 3.61
N VAL A 217 -6.46 -11.50 3.21
CA VAL A 217 -6.49 -12.84 3.81
C VAL A 217 -5.11 -13.16 4.37
N PRO A 218 -4.93 -13.05 5.71
CA PRO A 218 -3.67 -13.37 6.35
C PRO A 218 -3.37 -14.86 6.27
N SER A 219 -2.11 -15.21 6.05
CA SER A 219 -1.65 -16.60 5.91
C SER A 219 -2.52 -17.43 4.96
N TYR A 220 -2.93 -16.83 3.81
CA TYR A 220 -3.73 -17.49 2.80
C TYR A 220 -3.14 -18.87 2.45
N ASN A 221 -4.01 -19.90 2.41
CA ASN A 221 -3.60 -21.28 2.16
C ASN A 221 -2.47 -21.75 3.10
N ASP A 222 -2.61 -21.49 4.40
CA ASP A 222 -1.60 -21.68 5.44
C ASP A 222 -0.91 -23.05 5.41
N ARG A 223 -1.63 -24.08 5.00
CA ARG A 223 -1.13 -25.47 4.91
C ARG A 223 -0.53 -25.83 3.56
N ALA A 224 -0.42 -24.88 2.64
CA ALA A 224 0.06 -25.11 1.27
C ALA A 224 -0.69 -26.22 0.54
N LEU A 225 -2.02 -26.21 0.61
CA LEU A 225 -2.87 -27.12 -0.17
C LEU A 225 -2.58 -26.93 -1.66
N SER A 226 -2.49 -28.01 -2.38
CA SER A 226 -2.34 -27.99 -3.84
C SER A 226 -3.61 -27.44 -4.52
N ALA A 227 -3.50 -26.97 -5.77
CA ALA A 227 -4.65 -26.50 -6.54
C ALA A 227 -5.79 -27.54 -6.61
N ALA A 228 -5.48 -28.82 -6.62
CA ALA A 228 -6.47 -29.90 -6.61
C ALA A 228 -7.20 -30.02 -5.25
N GLU A 229 -6.48 -29.84 -4.15
CA GLU A 229 -7.05 -29.84 -2.80
C GLU A 229 -7.89 -28.59 -2.55
N LEU A 230 -7.41 -27.44 -3.00
CA LEU A 230 -8.12 -26.15 -2.91
C LEU A 230 -9.46 -26.16 -3.66
N ALA A 231 -9.59 -26.93 -4.75
CA ALA A 231 -10.85 -27.03 -5.50
C ALA A 231 -12.03 -27.55 -4.66
N GLY A 232 -11.76 -28.23 -3.56
CA GLY A 232 -12.77 -28.74 -2.63
C GLY A 232 -12.63 -28.21 -1.21
N ALA A 233 -11.71 -27.24 -0.99
CA ALA A 233 -11.43 -26.70 0.33
C ALA A 233 -12.56 -25.77 0.81
N THR A 234 -12.80 -25.80 2.10
CA THR A 234 -13.69 -24.85 2.79
C THR A 234 -12.99 -23.50 2.97
N GLU A 235 -13.76 -22.48 3.29
CA GLU A 235 -13.21 -21.17 3.61
C GLU A 235 -12.22 -21.21 4.78
N ASP A 236 -12.53 -21.92 5.85
CA ASP A 236 -11.64 -22.11 7.00
C ASP A 236 -10.31 -22.80 6.64
N GLU A 237 -10.27 -23.60 5.59
CA GLU A 237 -9.05 -24.25 5.11
C GLU A 237 -8.19 -23.32 4.26
N VAL A 238 -8.82 -22.40 3.54
CA VAL A 238 -8.16 -21.42 2.66
C VAL A 238 -7.78 -20.15 3.42
N ALA A 239 -8.69 -19.67 4.29
CA ALA A 239 -8.56 -18.46 5.08
C ALA A 239 -8.71 -18.72 6.58
N PRO A 240 -7.79 -19.49 7.21
CA PRO A 240 -7.94 -19.96 8.61
C PRO A 240 -7.95 -18.84 9.65
N TYR A 241 -7.55 -17.63 9.27
CA TYR A 241 -7.55 -16.43 10.10
C TYR A 241 -8.60 -15.41 9.63
N GLY A 242 -9.54 -15.86 8.79
CA GLY A 242 -10.67 -15.09 8.27
C GLY A 242 -10.33 -14.18 7.09
N VAL A 243 -11.37 -13.61 6.51
CA VAL A 243 -11.31 -12.58 5.48
C VAL A 243 -11.46 -11.22 6.15
N TRP A 244 -10.55 -10.31 5.87
CA TRP A 244 -10.49 -8.96 6.45
C TRP A 244 -10.71 -7.93 5.35
N TRP A 245 -11.83 -7.23 5.40
CA TRP A 245 -12.17 -6.20 4.43
C TRP A 245 -11.45 -4.89 4.69
N ALA A 246 -10.90 -4.30 3.66
CA ALA A 246 -10.38 -2.94 3.73
C ALA A 246 -11.57 -1.98 3.84
N ASP A 247 -11.86 -1.49 5.03
CA ASP A 247 -12.84 -0.43 5.25
C ASP A 247 -12.28 0.96 4.88
N TRP A 248 -10.96 1.09 4.82
CA TRP A 248 -10.26 2.28 4.38
C TRP A 248 -8.97 1.94 3.64
N ALA A 249 -8.64 2.72 2.61
CA ALA A 249 -7.39 2.59 1.88
C ALA A 249 -6.79 3.98 1.58
N ARG A 250 -5.47 4.09 1.68
CA ARG A 250 -4.71 5.27 1.29
C ARG A 250 -3.43 4.89 0.55
N THR A 251 -3.14 5.61 -0.54
CA THR A 251 -1.87 5.53 -1.28
C THR A 251 -1.23 6.91 -1.41
N SER A 252 -0.05 6.99 -2.00
CA SER A 252 0.63 8.27 -2.19
C SER A 252 -0.02 9.12 -3.29
N ASP A 253 -0.03 10.44 -3.11
CA ASP A 253 -0.49 11.37 -4.15
C ASP A 253 0.35 11.24 -5.43
N GLN A 254 1.63 10.91 -5.27
CA GLN A 254 2.55 10.68 -6.39
C GLN A 254 2.16 9.43 -7.19
N TRP A 255 1.74 8.35 -6.53
CA TRP A 255 1.20 7.17 -7.23
C TRP A 255 -0.08 7.53 -8.01
N ILE A 256 -1.03 8.21 -7.37
CA ILE A 256 -2.27 8.65 -8.02
C ILE A 256 -1.97 9.50 -9.26
N ALA A 257 -1.03 10.45 -9.15
CA ALA A 257 -0.72 11.39 -10.23
C ALA A 257 0.16 10.83 -11.34
N GLN A 258 1.02 9.84 -11.05
CA GLN A 258 2.12 9.43 -11.94
C GLN A 258 2.19 7.91 -12.17
N GLY A 259 1.53 7.11 -11.35
CA GLY A 259 1.51 5.65 -11.46
C GLY A 259 0.89 5.17 -12.77
N GLY A 260 1.30 4.01 -13.21
CA GLY A 260 0.79 3.39 -14.43
C GLY A 260 0.98 1.87 -14.41
N PRO A 261 0.46 1.15 -15.42
CA PRO A 261 0.46 -0.32 -15.45
C PRO A 261 1.85 -0.98 -15.31
N THR A 262 2.91 -0.30 -15.71
CA THR A 262 4.31 -0.75 -15.57
C THR A 262 5.05 0.05 -14.49
N GLY A 263 4.33 0.60 -13.50
CA GLY A 263 4.87 1.47 -12.47
C GLY A 263 5.15 2.90 -12.97
N GLY A 264 5.89 3.04 -14.04
CA GLY A 264 6.28 4.33 -14.61
C GLY A 264 6.99 5.22 -13.60
N ALA A 265 6.82 6.54 -13.71
CA ALA A 265 7.37 7.53 -12.78
C ALA A 265 6.80 7.40 -11.35
N GLY A 266 5.67 6.73 -11.18
CA GLY A 266 5.06 6.47 -9.87
C GLY A 266 5.70 5.34 -9.08
N ALA A 267 6.51 4.45 -9.71
CA ALA A 267 7.06 3.28 -9.04
C ALA A 267 7.84 3.56 -7.73
N PRO A 268 8.61 4.65 -7.59
CA PRO A 268 9.26 5.01 -6.33
C PRO A 268 8.29 5.37 -5.18
N TYR A 269 7.02 5.53 -5.47
CA TYR A 269 5.94 5.92 -4.56
C TYR A 269 4.79 4.92 -4.54
N ASP A 270 5.03 3.71 -5.08
CA ASP A 270 4.06 2.64 -5.23
C ASP A 270 3.91 1.84 -3.93
N PHE A 271 3.24 2.43 -2.98
CA PHE A 271 2.88 1.83 -1.69
C PHE A 271 1.51 2.33 -1.23
N ALA A 272 0.86 1.51 -0.43
CA ALA A 272 -0.42 1.82 0.19
C ALA A 272 -0.54 1.21 1.57
N VAL A 273 -1.39 1.81 2.38
CA VAL A 273 -1.85 1.26 3.66
C VAL A 273 -3.35 1.11 3.60
N ILE A 274 -3.84 -0.06 3.97
CA ILE A 274 -5.26 -0.34 4.16
C ILE A 274 -5.53 -0.57 5.66
N HIS A 275 -6.62 -0.03 6.17
CA HIS A 275 -7.20 -0.43 7.44
C HIS A 275 -8.23 -1.50 7.17
N VAL A 276 -8.27 -2.54 7.99
CA VAL A 276 -9.13 -3.69 7.77
C VAL A 276 -9.99 -4.03 8.97
N THR A 277 -11.14 -4.60 8.68
CA THR A 277 -12.09 -5.14 9.66
C THR A 277 -12.49 -6.56 9.26
N PRO A 278 -12.76 -7.49 10.20
CA PRO A 278 -13.15 -8.85 9.85
C PRO A 278 -14.52 -8.85 9.13
N GLU A 279 -14.71 -9.77 8.17
CA GLU A 279 -15.94 -9.86 7.39
C GLU A 279 -17.15 -10.20 8.26
N GLU A 280 -17.02 -11.18 9.13
CA GLU A 280 -18.06 -11.55 10.10
C GLU A 280 -17.71 -11.03 11.47
N GLY A 281 -18.74 -10.70 12.25
CA GLY A 281 -18.66 -10.13 13.61
C GLY A 281 -17.58 -10.81 14.43
N GLY A 282 -16.39 -10.22 14.38
CA GLY A 282 -15.15 -10.85 14.78
C GLY A 282 -15.13 -11.19 16.25
N THR A 283 -14.13 -11.94 16.65
CA THR A 283 -13.84 -12.34 18.03
C THR A 283 -13.60 -11.15 18.98
N GLY A 284 -13.72 -9.91 18.48
CA GLY A 284 -13.34 -8.67 19.18
C GLY A 284 -11.81 -8.47 19.21
N LYS A 285 -11.05 -9.29 18.47
CA LYS A 285 -9.61 -9.17 18.31
C LYS A 285 -9.28 -8.35 17.06
N SER A 286 -8.22 -7.57 17.16
CA SER A 286 -7.61 -6.95 15.98
C SER A 286 -6.96 -7.99 15.06
N LEU A 287 -6.55 -7.53 13.87
CA LEU A 287 -5.79 -8.37 12.95
C LEU A 287 -4.46 -8.84 13.57
N GLU A 288 -3.71 -7.92 14.21
CA GLU A 288 -2.47 -8.25 14.91
C GLU A 288 -2.67 -9.29 16.02
N GLU A 289 -3.73 -9.14 16.85
CA GLU A 289 -4.07 -10.11 17.87
C GLU A 289 -4.49 -11.47 17.29
N THR A 290 -5.03 -11.49 16.08
CA THR A 290 -5.47 -12.71 15.40
C THR A 290 -4.29 -13.47 14.80
N VAL A 291 -3.38 -12.78 14.12
CA VAL A 291 -2.18 -13.41 13.53
C VAL A 291 -1.01 -13.49 14.51
N GLY A 292 -1.10 -12.80 15.64
CA GLY A 292 -0.10 -12.84 16.72
C GLY A 292 1.18 -12.06 16.43
N SER A 293 1.21 -11.23 15.37
CA SER A 293 2.38 -10.47 14.98
C SER A 293 2.03 -9.30 14.04
N ALA A 294 2.83 -8.24 14.09
CA ALA A 294 2.87 -7.16 13.11
C ALA A 294 4.32 -6.73 12.91
N LEU A 295 4.68 -6.21 11.75
CA LEU A 295 6.02 -5.72 11.48
C LEU A 295 6.12 -4.20 11.74
N PRO A 296 7.16 -3.74 12.44
CA PRO A 296 7.49 -2.32 12.45
C PRO A 296 7.87 -1.85 11.05
N VAL A 297 7.52 -0.63 10.69
CA VAL A 297 7.87 -0.01 9.40
C VAL A 297 9.04 0.96 9.62
N ASN A 298 10.07 0.85 8.79
CA ASN A 298 11.23 1.73 8.86
C ASN A 298 11.19 2.77 7.73
N PHE A 299 10.72 3.97 8.03
CA PHE A 299 10.67 5.10 7.08
C PHE A 299 12.03 5.80 6.90
N ALA A 300 13.00 5.51 7.75
CA ALA A 300 14.40 5.83 7.52
C ALA A 300 15.13 4.68 6.79
N ALA A 301 14.44 4.01 5.86
CA ALA A 301 14.94 2.82 5.18
C ALA A 301 16.37 3.03 4.69
N PRO A 302 17.32 2.13 5.05
CA PRO A 302 18.74 2.37 4.88
C PRO A 302 19.12 2.48 3.41
N ALA A 303 20.14 3.30 3.11
CA ALA A 303 20.70 3.34 1.76
C ALA A 303 21.30 1.97 1.38
N VAL A 304 21.20 1.59 0.09
CA VAL A 304 21.65 0.29 -0.45
C VAL A 304 23.00 -0.21 0.10
N PRO A 305 24.05 0.61 0.22
CA PRO A 305 25.33 0.12 0.75
C PRO A 305 25.29 -0.35 2.22
N ARG A 306 24.23 0.03 2.96
CA ARG A 306 24.07 -0.33 4.38
C ARG A 306 23.16 -1.54 4.59
N VAL A 307 22.57 -2.06 3.53
CA VAL A 307 21.68 -3.23 3.57
C VAL A 307 22.49 -4.46 3.14
N GLU A 308 22.64 -5.41 4.03
CA GLU A 308 23.31 -6.66 3.70
C GLU A 308 22.40 -7.59 2.91
N THR A 309 21.15 -7.68 3.32
CA THR A 309 20.15 -8.59 2.73
C THR A 309 18.75 -8.04 2.89
N ILE A 310 17.93 -8.22 1.86
CA ILE A 310 16.47 -8.05 1.89
C ILE A 310 15.83 -9.42 1.70
N THR A 311 14.81 -9.71 2.51
CA THR A 311 13.90 -10.84 2.29
C THR A 311 12.58 -10.30 1.77
N ALA A 312 12.25 -10.62 0.51
CA ALA A 312 10.96 -10.31 -0.10
C ALA A 312 10.04 -11.53 0.00
N SER A 313 8.80 -11.32 0.45
CA SER A 313 7.78 -12.36 0.57
C SER A 313 6.59 -12.04 -0.32
N GLY A 314 5.92 -13.06 -0.90
CA GLY A 314 4.72 -12.85 -1.70
C GLY A 314 4.15 -14.14 -2.27
N TYR A 315 2.98 -14.01 -2.91
CA TYR A 315 2.25 -15.09 -3.59
C TYR A 315 2.28 -14.86 -5.11
N PRO A 316 3.36 -15.28 -5.80
CA PRO A 316 3.44 -15.11 -7.25
C PRO A 316 2.35 -15.95 -7.95
N ALA A 317 1.60 -15.34 -8.87
CA ALA A 317 0.44 -15.94 -9.52
C ALA A 317 0.62 -16.13 -11.04
N ALA A 318 1.59 -15.43 -11.68
CA ALA A 318 1.90 -15.70 -13.08
C ALA A 318 2.84 -16.91 -13.22
N ALA A 319 2.70 -17.62 -14.34
CA ALA A 319 3.52 -18.81 -14.62
C ALA A 319 5.04 -18.57 -14.41
N PRO A 320 5.78 -19.51 -13.80
CA PRO A 320 5.42 -20.91 -13.50
C PRO A 320 4.68 -21.12 -12.16
N PHE A 321 4.32 -20.07 -11.46
CA PHE A 321 3.60 -20.13 -10.20
C PHE A 321 2.08 -20.12 -10.43
N ASP A 322 1.32 -20.46 -9.39
CA ASP A 322 -0.14 -20.61 -9.43
C ASP A 322 -0.89 -19.66 -8.48
N GLY A 323 -0.16 -18.82 -7.75
CA GLY A 323 -0.75 -17.91 -6.78
C GLY A 323 -1.10 -18.50 -5.42
N GLU A 324 -0.98 -19.81 -5.27
CA GLU A 324 -1.50 -20.52 -4.09
C GLU A 324 -0.48 -20.72 -2.97
N THR A 325 0.80 -20.54 -3.31
CA THR A 325 1.93 -20.80 -2.40
C THR A 325 2.67 -19.52 -2.06
N LEU A 326 2.98 -19.35 -0.76
CA LEU A 326 3.84 -18.25 -0.29
C LEU A 326 5.30 -18.56 -0.65
N TYR A 327 5.96 -17.62 -1.30
CA TYR A 327 7.37 -17.68 -1.68
C TYR A 327 8.19 -16.56 -1.06
N GLN A 328 9.49 -16.78 -1.00
CA GLN A 328 10.48 -15.78 -0.60
C GLN A 328 11.68 -15.77 -1.54
N CYS A 329 12.22 -14.57 -1.77
CA CYS A 329 13.56 -14.35 -2.29
C CYS A 329 14.39 -13.63 -1.25
N GLN A 330 15.69 -13.93 -1.22
CA GLN A 330 16.62 -13.28 -0.32
C GLN A 330 17.88 -12.88 -1.11
N ASP A 331 18.15 -11.58 -1.17
CA ASP A 331 19.30 -11.06 -1.91
C ASP A 331 19.82 -9.74 -1.32
N ARG A 332 21.04 -9.37 -1.71
CA ARG A 332 21.59 -8.06 -1.45
C ARG A 332 21.03 -7.03 -2.43
N PRO A 333 20.43 -5.92 -1.98
CA PRO A 333 19.84 -4.98 -2.91
C PRO A 333 20.87 -4.19 -3.72
N GLY A 334 20.53 -3.91 -4.97
CA GLY A 334 21.09 -2.86 -5.80
C GLY A 334 20.16 -1.65 -5.85
N ARG A 335 20.60 -0.58 -6.51
CA ARG A 335 19.83 0.63 -6.77
C ARG A 335 19.14 0.56 -8.12
N LEU A 336 17.91 1.02 -8.18
CA LEU A 336 17.19 1.31 -9.41
C LEU A 336 16.62 2.72 -9.34
N SER A 337 16.98 3.59 -10.28
CA SER A 337 16.40 4.92 -10.44
C SER A 337 15.55 4.94 -11.71
N ILE A 338 14.30 5.32 -11.56
CA ILE A 338 13.36 5.52 -12.69
C ILE A 338 13.54 6.93 -13.26
N ASN A 339 13.69 7.91 -12.38
CA ASN A 339 13.91 9.30 -12.71
C ASN A 339 14.92 9.89 -11.72
N ALA A 340 15.84 10.71 -12.19
CA ALA A 340 16.91 11.29 -11.36
C ALA A 340 16.40 12.20 -10.24
N SER A 341 15.18 12.75 -10.37
CA SER A 341 14.54 13.61 -9.36
C SER A 341 13.80 12.83 -8.28
N ASP A 342 13.54 11.54 -8.50
CA ASP A 342 12.73 10.71 -7.60
C ASP A 342 13.58 9.83 -6.66
N PRO A 343 13.02 9.32 -5.58
CA PRO A 343 13.73 8.40 -4.71
C PRO A 343 14.25 7.17 -5.46
N THR A 344 15.48 6.78 -5.15
CA THR A 344 16.06 5.55 -5.68
C THR A 344 15.42 4.33 -5.01
N MET A 345 14.95 3.38 -5.82
CA MET A 345 14.35 2.14 -5.37
C MET A 345 15.41 1.10 -4.99
N TYR A 346 15.01 0.11 -4.20
CA TYR A 346 15.75 -1.14 -4.07
C TYR A 346 15.45 -2.05 -5.27
N ARG A 347 16.46 -2.82 -5.71
CA ARG A 347 16.31 -3.89 -6.70
C ARG A 347 17.07 -5.14 -6.23
N ILE A 348 16.41 -6.29 -6.23
CA ILE A 348 16.98 -7.58 -5.83
C ILE A 348 16.82 -8.62 -6.94
N GLY A 349 17.71 -9.59 -7.02
CA GLY A 349 17.48 -10.81 -7.80
C GLY A 349 16.34 -11.61 -7.19
N CYS A 350 15.32 -11.94 -8.00
CA CYS A 350 14.17 -12.71 -7.56
C CYS A 350 13.38 -13.21 -8.76
N THR A 351 12.98 -14.49 -8.77
CA THR A 351 12.18 -15.08 -9.85
C THR A 351 10.67 -15.10 -9.54
N MET A 352 10.20 -14.48 -8.44
CA MET A 352 8.76 -14.28 -8.22
C MET A 352 8.19 -13.43 -9.36
N THR A 353 6.95 -13.75 -9.74
CA THR A 353 6.19 -13.11 -10.81
C THR A 353 5.10 -12.20 -10.27
N GLY A 354 4.23 -11.68 -11.16
CA GLY A 354 3.01 -10.97 -10.82
C GLY A 354 2.17 -11.72 -9.78
N GLY A 355 1.42 -10.98 -8.96
CA GLY A 355 0.77 -11.49 -7.74
C GLY A 355 1.63 -11.34 -6.47
N SER A 356 2.97 -11.31 -6.60
CA SER A 356 3.86 -10.96 -5.47
C SER A 356 3.88 -9.47 -5.12
N SER A 357 3.28 -8.64 -5.95
CA SER A 357 3.14 -7.19 -5.78
C SER A 357 2.53 -6.82 -4.44
N GLY A 358 3.05 -5.78 -3.79
CA GLY A 358 2.66 -5.37 -2.45
C GLY A 358 3.25 -6.21 -1.31
N GLY A 359 3.77 -7.40 -1.61
CA GLY A 359 4.44 -8.24 -0.63
C GLY A 359 5.61 -7.55 0.03
N GLY A 360 5.72 -7.65 1.35
CA GLY A 360 6.67 -6.89 2.15
C GLY A 360 8.13 -7.33 1.96
N TRP A 361 9.01 -6.34 1.98
CA TRP A 361 10.46 -6.51 1.96
C TRP A 361 11.04 -6.15 3.33
N VAL A 362 11.63 -7.13 3.97
CA VAL A 362 12.16 -7.01 5.33
C VAL A 362 13.68 -6.95 5.30
N ALA A 363 14.24 -5.99 6.02
CA ALA A 363 15.67 -5.91 6.30
C ALA A 363 15.87 -5.68 7.80
N GLY A 364 16.97 -6.21 8.33
CA GLY A 364 17.39 -5.89 9.69
C GLY A 364 17.95 -4.47 9.74
N ALA A 365 17.35 -3.60 10.54
CA ALA A 365 17.93 -2.34 10.94
C ALA A 365 18.36 -2.51 12.40
N ASP A 366 19.65 -2.33 12.69
CA ASP A 366 20.19 -2.46 14.06
C ASP A 366 19.91 -3.84 14.73
N GLY A 367 19.66 -4.88 13.91
CA GLY A 367 19.43 -6.26 14.37
C GLY A 367 17.96 -6.66 14.49
N GLU A 368 17.02 -5.72 14.39
CA GLU A 368 15.58 -6.02 14.42
C GLU A 368 15.01 -5.97 12.99
N PRO A 369 14.19 -6.97 12.60
CA PRO A 369 13.55 -6.98 11.28
C PRO A 369 12.48 -5.89 11.19
N ALA A 370 12.52 -5.10 10.11
CA ALA A 370 11.51 -4.08 9.82
C ALA A 370 11.15 -4.09 8.34
N LEU A 371 9.94 -3.67 8.01
CA LEU A 371 9.51 -3.42 6.66
C LEU A 371 10.25 -2.18 6.12
N VAL A 372 10.97 -2.33 5.00
CA VAL A 372 11.75 -1.26 4.36
C VAL A 372 11.28 -0.96 2.94
N SER A 373 10.46 -1.84 2.36
CA SER A 373 9.95 -1.77 0.99
C SER A 373 8.80 -2.75 0.79
N ASN A 374 8.22 -2.74 -0.40
CA ASN A 374 7.30 -3.77 -0.93
C ASN A 374 7.64 -4.05 -2.40
N THR A 375 7.21 -5.18 -2.93
CA THR A 375 7.29 -5.46 -4.36
C THR A 375 6.42 -4.45 -5.12
N SER A 376 7.00 -3.77 -6.12
CA SER A 376 6.31 -2.82 -7.00
C SER A 376 6.39 -3.25 -8.46
N ILE A 377 7.58 -3.46 -9.00
CA ILE A 377 7.79 -3.79 -10.40
C ILE A 377 8.79 -4.94 -10.56
N GLY A 378 8.68 -5.63 -11.68
CA GLY A 378 9.62 -6.64 -12.14
C GLY A 378 9.66 -6.70 -13.67
N PRO A 379 10.67 -7.31 -14.28
CA PRO A 379 10.77 -7.44 -15.73
C PRO A 379 9.81 -8.50 -16.25
N VAL A 380 9.45 -8.41 -17.54
CA VAL A 380 8.62 -9.44 -18.22
C VAL A 380 9.20 -10.85 -18.08
N ASN A 381 10.52 -10.98 -18.07
CA ASN A 381 11.23 -12.26 -18.02
C ASN A 381 11.69 -12.62 -16.60
N ALA A 382 10.92 -12.34 -15.60
CA ALA A 382 11.18 -12.61 -14.19
C ALA A 382 12.64 -12.96 -13.83
N GLY A 383 13.37 -12.03 -13.26
CA GLY A 383 14.77 -12.24 -12.86
C GLY A 383 15.18 -11.33 -11.73
N TRP A 384 14.44 -10.24 -11.57
CA TRP A 384 14.60 -9.30 -10.48
C TRP A 384 13.24 -8.67 -10.10
N LEU A 385 13.18 -8.15 -8.89
CA LEU A 385 12.09 -7.30 -8.42
C LEU A 385 12.65 -5.97 -7.93
N ALA A 386 11.85 -4.91 -8.05
CA ALA A 386 12.17 -3.62 -7.45
C ALA A 386 11.01 -3.08 -6.63
N GLY A 387 11.35 -2.31 -5.60
CA GLY A 387 10.39 -1.72 -4.67
C GLY A 387 10.84 -0.37 -4.14
N PRO A 388 9.90 0.51 -3.75
CA PRO A 388 10.19 1.82 -3.21
C PRO A 388 11.01 1.70 -1.92
N ARG A 389 12.02 2.55 -1.76
CA ARG A 389 12.69 2.72 -0.47
C ARG A 389 11.84 3.64 0.39
N LEU A 390 11.29 3.11 1.49
CA LEU A 390 10.35 3.86 2.33
C LEU A 390 11.01 5.09 2.96
N GLY A 391 10.30 6.22 2.93
CA GLY A 391 10.73 7.53 3.40
C GLY A 391 9.54 8.39 3.83
N GLU A 392 9.73 9.68 3.94
CA GLU A 392 8.76 10.65 4.47
C GLU A 392 7.37 10.57 3.81
N VAL A 393 7.29 10.35 2.49
CA VAL A 393 6.00 10.21 1.80
C VAL A 393 5.26 8.95 2.26
N ALA A 394 5.99 7.85 2.42
CA ALA A 394 5.45 6.60 2.93
C ALA A 394 5.00 6.72 4.40
N GLU A 395 5.79 7.43 5.22
CA GLU A 395 5.44 7.76 6.61
C GLU A 395 4.16 8.58 6.66
N GLY A 396 4.00 9.60 5.80
CA GLY A 396 2.79 10.41 5.74
C GLY A 396 1.53 9.62 5.38
N VAL A 397 1.63 8.64 4.46
CA VAL A 397 0.52 7.71 4.14
C VAL A 397 0.16 6.86 5.35
N TYR A 398 1.17 6.25 5.98
CA TYR A 398 1.00 5.39 7.15
C TYR A 398 0.41 6.13 8.34
N ASP A 399 0.97 7.29 8.70
CA ASP A 399 0.51 8.10 9.82
C ASP A 399 -0.93 8.58 9.65
N SER A 400 -1.33 8.90 8.42
CA SER A 400 -2.69 9.36 8.13
C SER A 400 -3.73 8.28 8.44
N VAL A 401 -3.43 7.00 8.13
CA VAL A 401 -4.31 5.87 8.43
C VAL A 401 -4.30 5.59 9.93
N SER A 402 -3.13 5.49 10.55
CA SER A 402 -2.98 5.27 12.00
C SER A 402 -3.73 6.32 12.82
N GLN A 403 -3.60 7.62 12.47
CA GLN A 403 -4.28 8.70 13.19
C GLN A 403 -5.80 8.68 13.01
N LYS A 404 -6.28 8.30 11.81
CA LYS A 404 -7.72 8.20 11.54
C LYS A 404 -8.41 7.17 12.44
N PHE A 405 -7.74 6.06 12.72
CA PHE A 405 -8.28 4.95 13.52
C PHE A 405 -7.73 4.91 14.96
N ALA A 406 -7.14 6.00 15.42
CA ALA A 406 -6.58 6.08 16.77
C ALA A 406 -7.65 5.83 17.86
N GLY A 407 -7.40 4.83 18.72
CA GLY A 407 -8.27 4.51 19.87
C GLY A 407 -9.48 3.65 19.54
N GLN A 408 -9.50 2.99 18.39
CA GLN A 408 -10.53 2.01 18.01
C GLN A 408 -10.19 0.59 18.50
#